data_4e6a87895222f463331e9ea5b8b6c421
#
_entry.id   4e6a87895222f463331e9ea5b8b6c421
#
_cell.length_a   1.000
_cell.length_b   1.000
_cell.length_c   1.000
_cell.angle_alpha   90.00
_cell.angle_beta   90.00
_cell.angle_gamma   90.00
#
_symmetry.space_group_name_H-M   'P 1'
#
loop_
_entity.id
_entity.type
_entity.pdbx_description
1 polymer ?
#
loop_
_entity_poly.entity_id
_entity_poly.type
_entity_poly.pdbx_seq_one_letter_code
_entity_poly.pdbx_strand_id
1 'polypeptide(L)'
;MAWTRNRPIGLTYSDDAKIYSGYTLFCSVRGHHATLVDLRGRVVHQWHHPEGIQHAKWLGNGNLLIQTLPPLDALGAERIGGSAGALIELDWGGNTVWEYRDPFMHHDYLRLANGNHLYLAWAKLPAELADAVQGGYRDPKDPDVMWADVINEIAPDGTPVAQWRSWEHLSFDDDCICPLESRKEWTHANSLALTRDGDWLISFRLTNTVAIVDATTGAFKWKWGPGTLSHQHAAKQLASGNVLLFDNGCHRRGAPSYSRVVEVDPRTNEIVWEYADPTLLAFYSFMVSGCERLPNGNTLITEGASGRLFEVTAEREVVWEYVSPWTLPSTFGPTPA
;
A
#
# COMPACT_ATOMS: atom_id res chain seq x y z
N MET A 1 29.64 2.26 5.91
CA MET A 1 29.21 0.84 5.74
C MET A 1 29.23 0.02 7.04
N ALA A 2 29.98 0.40 8.06
CA ALA A 2 30.01 -0.34 9.34
C ALA A 2 28.71 -0.24 10.15
N TRP A 3 27.95 0.81 10.01
CA TRP A 3 26.75 1.09 10.76
C TRP A 3 25.54 0.21 10.36
N THR A 4 25.37 -0.13 9.07
CA THR A 4 24.30 -1.01 8.62
C THR A 4 24.47 -2.46 9.09
N ARG A 5 25.70 -2.90 9.38
CA ARG A 5 26.00 -4.23 9.91
C ARG A 5 25.68 -4.39 11.40
N ASN A 6 25.53 -3.29 12.12
CA ASN A 6 25.31 -3.27 13.57
C ASN A 6 23.89 -2.80 13.94
N ARG A 7 22.98 -2.67 12.95
CA ARG A 7 21.59 -2.32 13.24
C ARG A 7 20.92 -3.47 13.97
N PRO A 8 20.30 -3.24 15.14
CA PRO A 8 19.52 -4.26 15.83
C PRO A 8 18.43 -4.81 14.93
N ILE A 9 18.18 -6.11 14.99
CA ILE A 9 17.07 -6.82 14.31
C ILE A 9 16.26 -7.59 15.34
N GLY A 10 15.03 -7.94 14.99
CA GLY A 10 14.07 -8.55 15.91
C GLY A 10 13.41 -7.49 16.79
N LEU A 11 12.97 -7.89 17.97
CA LEU A 11 12.39 -6.96 18.96
C LEU A 11 13.49 -6.06 19.52
N THR A 12 13.36 -4.76 19.31
CA THR A 12 14.33 -3.74 19.75
C THR A 12 13.83 -2.92 20.92
N TYR A 13 12.48 -2.80 21.06
CA TYR A 13 11.84 -2.10 22.19
C TYR A 13 10.46 -2.66 22.49
N SER A 14 10.06 -2.68 23.78
CA SER A 14 8.71 -3.05 24.22
C SER A 14 8.40 -2.42 25.59
N ASP A 15 7.30 -1.67 25.67
CA ASP A 15 6.65 -1.25 26.91
C ASP A 15 5.39 -2.09 27.10
N ASP A 16 5.50 -3.19 27.83
CA ASP A 16 4.44 -4.18 28.01
C ASP A 16 3.14 -3.62 28.65
N ALA A 17 3.21 -2.46 29.28
CA ALA A 17 2.04 -1.83 29.90
C ALA A 17 1.18 -1.05 28.88
N LYS A 18 1.75 -0.70 27.73
CA LYS A 18 1.11 0.19 26.74
C LYS A 18 0.85 -0.47 25.40
N ILE A 19 1.55 -1.56 25.07
CA ILE A 19 1.40 -2.26 23.78
C ILE A 19 0.02 -2.92 23.65
N TYR A 20 -0.46 -3.03 22.42
CA TYR A 20 -1.65 -3.82 22.09
C TYR A 20 -1.33 -5.32 22.04
N SER A 21 -2.10 -6.13 22.75
CA SER A 21 -1.92 -7.59 22.76
C SER A 21 -2.36 -8.21 21.43
N GLY A 22 -1.47 -8.98 20.79
CA GLY A 22 -1.78 -9.62 19.52
C GLY A 22 -0.58 -10.18 18.81
N TYR A 23 -0.73 -10.32 17.50
CA TYR A 23 0.30 -10.80 16.59
C TYR A 23 0.41 -9.83 15.42
N THR A 24 1.61 -9.67 14.87
CA THR A 24 1.85 -8.85 13.70
C THR A 24 2.16 -9.73 12.49
N LEU A 25 1.32 -9.60 11.46
CA LEU A 25 1.51 -10.23 10.15
C LEU A 25 2.21 -9.26 9.21
N PHE A 26 3.28 -9.71 8.56
CA PHE A 26 3.96 -8.93 7.52
C PHE A 26 4.59 -9.82 6.46
N CYS A 27 4.86 -9.24 5.30
CA CYS A 27 5.64 -9.86 4.23
C CYS A 27 6.70 -8.87 3.73
N SER A 28 7.83 -9.40 3.25
CA SER A 28 8.86 -8.61 2.61
C SER A 28 8.54 -8.45 1.13
N VAL A 29 8.61 -7.25 0.59
CA VAL A 29 8.44 -7.00 -0.85
C VAL A 29 9.37 -7.92 -1.64
N ARG A 30 8.82 -8.66 -2.62
CA ARG A 30 9.50 -9.71 -3.40
C ARG A 30 9.96 -10.92 -2.59
N GLY A 31 9.53 -11.06 -1.34
CA GLY A 31 9.77 -12.24 -0.52
C GLY A 31 8.83 -13.40 -0.89
N HIS A 32 9.14 -14.57 -0.34
CA HIS A 32 8.34 -15.78 -0.54
C HIS A 32 7.53 -16.15 0.71
N HIS A 33 7.57 -15.32 1.74
CA HIS A 33 6.96 -15.63 3.02
C HIS A 33 6.06 -14.50 3.52
N ALA A 34 4.93 -14.88 4.10
CA ALA A 34 4.19 -14.06 5.04
C ALA A 34 4.49 -14.58 6.45
N THR A 35 4.88 -13.70 7.35
CA THR A 35 5.39 -14.06 8.67
C THR A 35 4.50 -13.45 9.75
N LEU A 36 4.10 -14.27 10.71
CA LEU A 36 3.34 -13.89 11.89
C LEU A 36 4.28 -13.94 13.10
N VAL A 37 4.44 -12.82 13.79
CA VAL A 37 5.25 -12.72 15.00
C VAL A 37 4.40 -12.34 16.21
N ASP A 38 4.82 -12.81 17.39
CA ASP A 38 4.25 -12.38 18.66
C ASP A 38 4.90 -11.07 19.15
N LEU A 39 4.41 -10.53 20.26
CA LEU A 39 4.92 -9.30 20.87
C LEU A 39 6.40 -9.39 21.32
N ARG A 40 6.95 -10.60 21.45
CA ARG A 40 8.37 -10.83 21.76
C ARG A 40 9.23 -10.96 20.50
N GLY A 41 8.62 -10.76 19.32
CA GLY A 41 9.31 -10.88 18.03
C GLY A 41 9.61 -12.32 17.62
N ARG A 42 9.01 -13.32 18.27
CA ARG A 42 9.17 -14.73 17.91
C ARG A 42 8.22 -15.07 16.78
N VAL A 43 8.72 -15.77 15.77
CA VAL A 43 7.89 -16.30 14.69
C VAL A 43 6.97 -17.37 15.26
N VAL A 44 5.67 -17.17 15.15
CA VAL A 44 4.65 -18.12 15.59
C VAL A 44 4.05 -18.91 14.44
N HIS A 45 4.06 -18.32 13.24
CA HIS A 45 3.69 -19.02 12.01
C HIS A 45 4.30 -18.36 10.78
N GLN A 46 4.45 -19.12 9.70
CA GLN A 46 4.97 -18.60 8.44
C GLN A 46 4.35 -19.36 7.27
N TRP A 47 3.78 -18.64 6.33
CA TRP A 47 3.33 -19.19 5.05
C TRP A 47 4.41 -18.95 4.00
N HIS A 48 4.55 -19.90 3.11
CA HIS A 48 5.47 -19.85 1.97
C HIS A 48 4.69 -20.05 0.68
N HIS A 49 5.01 -19.26 -0.35
CA HIS A 49 4.49 -19.49 -1.69
C HIS A 49 5.62 -19.42 -2.73
N PRO A 50 5.72 -20.40 -3.67
CA PRO A 50 6.83 -20.46 -4.63
C PRO A 50 6.87 -19.28 -5.60
N GLU A 51 5.73 -18.67 -5.91
CA GLU A 51 5.65 -17.47 -6.76
C GLU A 51 5.89 -16.17 -5.97
N GLY A 52 6.29 -16.27 -4.71
CA GLY A 52 6.44 -15.11 -3.80
C GLY A 52 5.14 -14.66 -3.17
N ILE A 53 5.27 -13.80 -2.14
CA ILE A 53 4.15 -13.15 -1.45
C ILE A 53 4.45 -11.66 -1.41
N GLN A 54 3.77 -10.89 -2.26
CA GLN A 54 3.94 -9.44 -2.31
C GLN A 54 3.13 -8.70 -1.25
N HIS A 55 1.91 -9.17 -1.02
CA HIS A 55 0.99 -8.64 -0.04
C HIS A 55 0.16 -9.77 0.56
N ALA A 56 -0.20 -9.67 1.83
CA ALA A 56 -0.98 -10.68 2.54
C ALA A 56 -2.03 -10.01 3.43
N LYS A 57 -3.26 -10.54 3.39
CA LYS A 57 -4.37 -10.09 4.22
C LYS A 57 -5.01 -11.26 4.94
N TRP A 58 -5.22 -11.10 6.24
CA TRP A 58 -5.93 -12.07 7.04
C TRP A 58 -7.42 -12.07 6.71
N LEU A 59 -8.00 -13.25 6.51
CA LEU A 59 -9.43 -13.42 6.30
C LEU A 59 -10.14 -13.84 7.58
N GLY A 60 -11.40 -13.45 7.72
CA GLY A 60 -12.20 -13.79 8.91
C GLY A 60 -12.43 -15.29 9.13
N ASN A 61 -12.17 -16.15 8.14
CA ASN A 61 -12.23 -17.60 8.25
C ASN A 61 -10.91 -18.24 8.74
N GLY A 62 -9.89 -17.44 9.04
CA GLY A 62 -8.57 -17.89 9.47
C GLY A 62 -7.59 -18.20 8.35
N ASN A 63 -7.99 -18.07 7.09
CA ASN A 63 -7.13 -18.19 5.93
C ASN A 63 -6.40 -16.87 5.63
N LEU A 64 -5.38 -16.95 4.79
CA LEU A 64 -4.60 -15.82 4.31
C LEU A 64 -4.90 -15.61 2.83
N LEU A 65 -5.34 -14.41 2.45
CA LEU A 65 -5.41 -14.01 1.05
C LEU A 65 -4.12 -13.30 0.68
N ILE A 66 -3.37 -13.85 -0.25
CA ILE A 66 -2.09 -13.31 -0.72
C ILE A 66 -2.17 -12.79 -2.14
N GLN A 67 -1.29 -11.86 -2.45
CA GLN A 67 -0.98 -11.45 -3.81
C GLN A 67 0.44 -11.92 -4.15
N THR A 68 0.59 -12.65 -5.28
CA THR A 68 1.90 -13.18 -5.69
C THR A 68 2.72 -12.14 -6.45
N LEU A 69 4.00 -12.43 -6.66
CA LEU A 69 4.81 -11.66 -7.59
C LEU A 69 4.31 -11.86 -9.04
N PRO A 70 4.49 -10.87 -9.91
CA PRO A 70 4.13 -11.02 -11.32
C PRO A 70 5.02 -12.06 -11.99
N PRO A 71 4.52 -12.77 -13.01
CA PRO A 71 5.36 -13.56 -13.89
C PRO A 71 6.49 -12.74 -14.49
N LEU A 72 7.63 -13.38 -14.79
CA LEU A 72 8.81 -12.66 -15.29
C LEU A 72 8.58 -11.94 -16.63
N ASP A 73 7.67 -12.44 -17.43
CA ASP A 73 7.27 -11.94 -18.75
C ASP A 73 6.00 -11.05 -18.71
N ALA A 74 5.39 -10.89 -17.52
CA ALA A 74 4.25 -10.00 -17.36
C ALA A 74 4.63 -8.57 -17.69
N LEU A 75 3.84 -7.89 -18.49
CA LEU A 75 4.07 -6.53 -18.98
C LEU A 75 5.40 -6.32 -19.73
N GLY A 76 6.13 -7.38 -20.08
CA GLY A 76 7.40 -7.29 -20.79
C GLY A 76 8.44 -6.44 -20.07
N ALA A 77 9.13 -5.55 -20.81
CA ALA A 77 10.10 -4.60 -20.25
C ALA A 77 9.43 -3.45 -19.46
N GLU A 78 8.12 -3.32 -19.52
CA GLU A 78 7.33 -2.21 -18.97
C GLU A 78 6.82 -2.51 -17.55
N ARG A 79 7.57 -3.24 -16.73
CA ARG A 79 7.19 -3.53 -15.35
C ARG A 79 7.01 -2.27 -14.53
N ILE A 80 5.80 -2.07 -14.06
CA ILE A 80 5.45 -0.99 -13.17
C ILE A 80 5.60 -1.45 -11.73
N GLY A 81 5.99 -0.57 -10.81
CA GLY A 81 6.08 -0.89 -9.38
C GLY A 81 4.75 -1.38 -8.84
N GLY A 82 4.77 -2.38 -7.95
CA GLY A 82 3.56 -2.96 -7.36
C GLY A 82 2.85 -4.02 -8.19
N SER A 83 3.32 -4.33 -9.42
CA SER A 83 2.74 -5.39 -10.26
C SER A 83 2.73 -6.74 -9.52
N ALA A 84 1.67 -7.50 -9.74
CA ALA A 84 1.41 -8.82 -9.16
C ALA A 84 0.92 -9.80 -10.23
N GLY A 85 0.70 -11.06 -9.87
CA GLY A 85 0.32 -12.10 -10.84
C GLY A 85 -0.95 -12.85 -10.50
N ALA A 86 -1.24 -13.01 -9.21
CA ALA A 86 -2.39 -13.79 -8.76
C ALA A 86 -2.86 -13.35 -7.38
N LEU A 87 -4.15 -13.58 -7.11
CA LEU A 87 -4.70 -13.68 -5.76
C LEU A 87 -4.84 -15.16 -5.41
N ILE A 88 -4.35 -15.55 -4.24
CA ILE A 88 -4.38 -16.93 -3.76
C ILE A 88 -4.84 -16.93 -2.31
N GLU A 89 -5.85 -17.74 -2.00
CA GLU A 89 -6.25 -18.02 -0.62
C GLU A 89 -5.50 -19.25 -0.12
N LEU A 90 -4.75 -19.09 0.97
CA LEU A 90 -4.02 -20.17 1.65
C LEU A 90 -4.72 -20.51 2.95
N ASP A 91 -4.86 -21.80 3.25
CA ASP A 91 -5.25 -22.24 4.58
C ASP A 91 -4.10 -22.07 5.60
N TRP A 92 -4.36 -22.42 6.86
CA TRP A 92 -3.32 -22.36 7.90
C TRP A 92 -2.10 -23.24 7.58
N GLY A 93 -2.31 -24.37 6.90
CA GLY A 93 -1.22 -25.27 6.47
C GLY A 93 -0.42 -24.78 5.27
N GLY A 94 -0.81 -23.67 4.65
CA GLY A 94 -0.20 -23.15 3.43
C GLY A 94 -0.70 -23.82 2.15
N ASN A 95 -1.80 -24.60 2.20
CA ASN A 95 -2.39 -25.20 1.02
C ASN A 95 -3.27 -24.16 0.29
N THR A 96 -3.18 -24.12 -1.03
CA THR A 96 -4.06 -23.29 -1.86
C THR A 96 -5.50 -23.81 -1.82
N VAL A 97 -6.45 -22.98 -1.41
CA VAL A 97 -7.89 -23.30 -1.38
C VAL A 97 -8.66 -22.57 -2.45
N TRP A 98 -8.12 -21.46 -2.97
CA TRP A 98 -8.68 -20.70 -4.09
C TRP A 98 -7.59 -19.90 -4.77
N GLU A 99 -7.70 -19.68 -6.09
CA GLU A 99 -6.82 -18.79 -6.84
C GLU A 99 -7.50 -18.12 -8.01
N TYR A 100 -7.02 -16.91 -8.33
CA TYR A 100 -7.38 -16.15 -9.52
C TYR A 100 -6.15 -15.47 -10.11
N ARG A 101 -5.99 -15.48 -11.43
CA ARG A 101 -4.81 -14.95 -12.11
C ARG A 101 -5.18 -13.83 -13.08
N ASP A 102 -4.47 -12.70 -12.94
CA ASP A 102 -4.47 -11.59 -13.88
C ASP A 102 -3.07 -10.96 -13.91
N PRO A 103 -2.35 -11.01 -15.05
CA PRO A 103 -1.00 -10.50 -15.17
C PRO A 103 -0.92 -8.96 -15.04
N PHE A 104 -2.05 -8.27 -15.11
CA PHE A 104 -2.13 -6.82 -14.93
C PHE A 104 -2.48 -6.39 -13.51
N MET A 105 -2.71 -7.33 -12.63
CA MET A 105 -2.98 -7.05 -11.22
C MET A 105 -1.83 -6.29 -10.56
N HIS A 106 -2.16 -5.38 -9.64
CA HIS A 106 -1.15 -4.66 -8.86
C HIS A 106 -1.62 -4.25 -7.47
N HIS A 107 -0.70 -3.91 -6.61
CA HIS A 107 -0.78 -3.30 -5.28
C HIS A 107 -1.80 -3.88 -4.33
N ASP A 108 -3.11 -3.71 -4.53
CA ASP A 108 -4.08 -3.96 -3.48
C ASP A 108 -5.37 -4.66 -3.97
N TYR A 109 -6.05 -5.32 -3.04
CA TYR A 109 -7.21 -6.14 -3.28
C TYR A 109 -8.07 -6.27 -2.02
N LEU A 110 -9.33 -6.66 -2.20
CA LEU A 110 -10.29 -6.90 -1.12
C LEU A 110 -11.12 -8.14 -1.41
N ARG A 111 -11.55 -8.85 -0.35
CA ARG A 111 -12.65 -9.79 -0.43
C ARG A 111 -13.90 -9.12 0.15
N LEU A 112 -14.97 -9.08 -0.64
CA LEU A 112 -16.24 -8.51 -0.25
C LEU A 112 -17.07 -9.48 0.59
N ALA A 113 -18.07 -8.97 1.32
CA ALA A 113 -18.95 -9.79 2.14
C ALA A 113 -19.79 -10.80 1.33
N ASN A 114 -20.07 -10.51 0.06
CA ASN A 114 -20.75 -11.41 -0.87
C ASN A 114 -19.84 -12.50 -1.47
N GLY A 115 -18.55 -12.51 -1.09
CA GLY A 115 -17.53 -13.44 -1.57
C GLY A 115 -16.81 -12.98 -2.83
N ASN A 116 -17.24 -11.90 -3.50
CA ASN A 116 -16.51 -11.33 -4.64
C ASN A 116 -15.17 -10.74 -4.20
N HIS A 117 -14.27 -10.57 -5.17
CA HIS A 117 -13.01 -9.90 -4.95
C HIS A 117 -12.93 -8.62 -5.78
N LEU A 118 -12.44 -7.55 -5.13
CA LEU A 118 -12.00 -6.33 -5.80
C LEU A 118 -10.48 -6.33 -5.86
N TYR A 119 -9.91 -5.89 -6.97
CA TYR A 119 -8.46 -5.69 -7.08
C TYR A 119 -8.12 -4.57 -8.05
N LEU A 120 -6.98 -3.94 -7.79
CA LEU A 120 -6.38 -2.96 -8.69
C LEU A 120 -5.68 -3.67 -9.85
N ALA A 121 -5.86 -3.15 -11.06
CA ALA A 121 -5.15 -3.64 -12.24
C ALA A 121 -4.73 -2.50 -13.17
N TRP A 122 -3.65 -2.73 -13.93
CA TRP A 122 -3.20 -1.84 -14.99
C TRP A 122 -4.04 -2.03 -16.24
N ALA A 123 -4.45 -0.93 -16.85
CA ALA A 123 -5.01 -0.92 -18.19
C ALA A 123 -4.30 0.14 -19.04
N LYS A 124 -4.23 -0.09 -20.35
CA LYS A 124 -3.68 0.91 -21.27
C LYS A 124 -4.66 2.08 -21.37
N LEU A 125 -4.19 3.27 -21.05
CA LEU A 125 -4.96 4.48 -21.31
C LEU A 125 -5.12 4.63 -22.83
N PRO A 126 -6.33 4.92 -23.36
CA PRO A 126 -6.50 5.25 -24.76
C PRO A 126 -5.54 6.34 -25.22
N ALA A 127 -4.88 6.14 -26.36
CA ALA A 127 -3.78 7.00 -26.80
C ALA A 127 -4.23 8.46 -26.96
N GLU A 128 -5.45 8.67 -27.43
CA GLU A 128 -6.05 10.00 -27.58
C GLU A 128 -6.28 10.76 -26.27
N LEU A 129 -6.32 10.03 -25.13
CA LEU A 129 -6.44 10.62 -23.80
C LEU A 129 -5.09 10.85 -23.11
N ALA A 130 -4.07 10.09 -23.50
CA ALA A 130 -2.77 10.16 -22.84
C ALA A 130 -2.12 11.55 -22.95
N ASP A 131 -2.31 12.26 -24.06
CA ASP A 131 -1.78 13.61 -24.24
C ASP A 131 -2.52 14.67 -23.42
N ALA A 132 -3.77 14.43 -23.05
CA ALA A 132 -4.56 15.34 -22.22
C ALA A 132 -4.13 15.31 -20.74
N VAL A 133 -3.55 14.19 -20.25
CA VAL A 133 -3.06 14.08 -18.87
C VAL A 133 -1.97 15.13 -18.61
N GLN A 134 -2.11 15.90 -17.54
CA GLN A 134 -1.16 16.94 -17.16
C GLN A 134 -0.06 16.43 -16.21
N GLY A 135 1.06 17.15 -16.15
CA GLY A 135 2.19 16.87 -15.26
C GLY A 135 3.11 15.74 -15.74
N GLY A 136 4.00 15.31 -14.84
CA GLY A 136 5.03 14.33 -15.14
C GLY A 136 6.08 14.82 -16.13
N TYR A 137 7.14 14.04 -16.33
CA TYR A 137 8.12 14.30 -17.39
C TYR A 137 8.12 13.14 -18.40
N ARG A 138 8.48 13.43 -19.67
CA ARG A 138 8.67 12.39 -20.69
C ARG A 138 10.11 11.86 -20.60
N ASP A 139 10.25 10.57 -20.23
CA ASP A 139 11.53 9.88 -20.32
C ASP A 139 11.62 9.23 -21.71
N PRO A 140 12.73 9.40 -22.46
CA PRO A 140 12.92 8.71 -23.74
C PRO A 140 12.90 7.18 -23.65
N LYS A 141 13.01 6.63 -22.45
CA LYS A 141 12.93 5.20 -22.18
C LYS A 141 11.52 4.71 -21.81
N ASP A 142 10.59 5.66 -21.58
CA ASP A 142 9.21 5.30 -21.32
C ASP A 142 8.58 4.69 -22.58
N PRO A 143 7.67 3.73 -22.41
CA PRO A 143 6.91 3.17 -23.52
C PRO A 143 6.02 4.23 -24.17
N ASP A 144 5.67 4.03 -25.43
CA ASP A 144 4.69 4.87 -26.13
C ASP A 144 3.26 4.75 -25.59
N VAL A 145 3.08 3.92 -24.55
CA VAL A 145 1.79 3.64 -23.92
C VAL A 145 1.82 4.16 -22.49
N MET A 146 0.83 4.97 -22.13
CA MET A 146 0.55 5.30 -20.73
C MET A 146 -0.36 4.26 -20.10
N TRP A 147 -0.02 3.80 -18.90
CA TRP A 147 -0.86 2.91 -18.11
C TRP A 147 -1.72 3.72 -17.15
N ALA A 148 -2.91 3.21 -16.85
CA ALA A 148 -3.83 3.81 -15.88
C ALA A 148 -4.45 2.71 -15.00
N ASP A 149 -5.03 3.11 -13.87
CA ASP A 149 -5.61 2.21 -12.91
C ASP A 149 -7.05 1.85 -13.27
N VAL A 150 -7.38 0.58 -13.07
CA VAL A 150 -8.76 0.08 -13.03
C VAL A 150 -9.00 -0.69 -11.74
N ILE A 151 -10.25 -0.71 -11.28
CA ILE A 151 -10.71 -1.61 -10.23
C ILE A 151 -11.58 -2.65 -10.90
N ASN A 152 -11.19 -3.91 -10.78
CA ASN A 152 -11.95 -5.05 -11.26
C ASN A 152 -12.70 -5.71 -10.09
N GLU A 153 -13.96 -6.08 -10.32
CA GLU A 153 -14.72 -6.98 -9.46
C GLU A 153 -14.92 -8.32 -10.16
N ILE A 154 -14.58 -9.41 -9.45
CA ILE A 154 -14.79 -10.77 -9.89
C ILE A 154 -15.60 -11.56 -8.88
N ALA A 155 -16.45 -12.45 -9.38
CA ALA A 155 -17.14 -13.45 -8.55
C ALA A 155 -16.17 -14.52 -8.03
N PRO A 156 -16.57 -15.35 -7.02
CA PRO A 156 -15.71 -16.41 -6.49
C PRO A 156 -15.25 -17.45 -7.53
N ASP A 157 -15.98 -17.62 -8.61
CA ASP A 157 -15.62 -18.51 -9.72
C ASP A 157 -14.69 -17.86 -10.77
N GLY A 158 -14.29 -16.60 -10.53
CA GLY A 158 -13.45 -15.81 -11.43
C GLY A 158 -14.21 -15.06 -12.53
N THR A 159 -15.55 -15.17 -12.59
CA THR A 159 -16.35 -14.44 -13.56
C THR A 159 -16.26 -12.93 -13.33
N PRO A 160 -15.94 -12.11 -14.35
CA PRO A 160 -15.96 -10.65 -14.23
C PRO A 160 -17.37 -10.14 -13.90
N VAL A 161 -17.47 -9.24 -12.91
CA VAL A 161 -18.73 -8.64 -12.45
C VAL A 161 -18.80 -7.18 -12.87
N ALA A 162 -17.78 -6.40 -12.58
CA ALA A 162 -17.71 -4.97 -12.85
C ALA A 162 -16.28 -4.50 -13.07
N GLN A 163 -16.13 -3.36 -13.75
CA GLN A 163 -14.86 -2.65 -13.88
C GLN A 163 -15.08 -1.15 -13.74
N TRP A 164 -14.32 -0.49 -12.89
CA TRP A 164 -14.22 0.96 -12.81
C TRP A 164 -12.91 1.39 -13.45
N ARG A 165 -12.94 2.45 -14.25
CA ARG A 165 -11.77 2.97 -14.97
C ARG A 165 -11.45 4.36 -14.49
N SER A 166 -10.24 4.59 -13.99
CA SER A 166 -9.83 5.87 -13.41
C SER A 166 -10.04 7.06 -14.37
N TRP A 167 -9.74 6.91 -15.65
CA TRP A 167 -9.83 7.98 -16.65
C TRP A 167 -11.25 8.40 -17.05
N GLU A 168 -12.26 7.65 -16.64
CA GLU A 168 -13.67 8.01 -16.84
C GLU A 168 -14.18 8.95 -15.74
N HIS A 169 -13.37 9.14 -14.67
CA HIS A 169 -13.78 9.85 -13.46
C HIS A 169 -12.79 10.92 -13.00
N LEU A 170 -11.51 10.79 -13.34
CA LEU A 170 -10.46 11.76 -12.99
C LEU A 170 -10.46 12.96 -13.96
N SER A 171 -10.02 14.11 -13.46
CA SER A 171 -9.81 15.32 -14.26
C SER A 171 -8.42 15.30 -14.88
N PHE A 172 -8.33 15.42 -16.20
CA PHE A 172 -7.05 15.51 -16.90
C PHE A 172 -6.25 16.78 -16.51
N ASP A 173 -6.96 17.84 -16.11
CA ASP A 173 -6.36 19.12 -15.75
C ASP A 173 -5.96 19.21 -14.27
N ASP A 174 -6.73 18.58 -13.37
CA ASP A 174 -6.52 18.72 -11.92
C ASP A 174 -5.76 17.54 -11.29
N ASP A 175 -5.96 16.31 -11.82
CA ASP A 175 -5.29 15.11 -11.30
C ASP A 175 -3.92 14.93 -11.97
N CYS A 176 -3.06 15.95 -11.83
CA CYS A 176 -1.75 16.02 -12.47
C CYS A 176 -0.76 15.01 -11.89
N ILE A 177 0.01 14.38 -12.76
CA ILE A 177 1.15 13.55 -12.34
C ILE A 177 2.20 14.45 -11.65
N CYS A 178 2.78 13.98 -10.54
CA CYS A 178 3.90 14.67 -9.90
C CYS A 178 5.00 14.97 -10.94
N PRO A 179 5.49 16.22 -11.06
CA PRO A 179 6.43 16.60 -12.12
C PRO A 179 7.81 15.91 -12.02
N LEU A 180 8.09 15.20 -10.92
CA LEU A 180 9.31 14.40 -10.76
C LEU A 180 9.10 12.91 -11.08
N GLU A 181 7.91 12.53 -11.55
CA GLU A 181 7.59 11.17 -12.00
C GLU A 181 7.45 11.11 -13.53
N SER A 182 7.77 9.96 -14.12
CA SER A 182 7.62 9.75 -15.55
C SER A 182 6.16 9.57 -15.96
N ARG A 183 5.86 9.80 -17.24
CA ARG A 183 4.51 9.68 -17.81
C ARG A 183 4.18 8.27 -18.30
N LYS A 184 4.93 7.24 -17.88
CA LYS A 184 4.62 5.84 -18.24
C LYS A 184 3.29 5.38 -17.64
N GLU A 185 2.85 6.00 -16.56
CA GLU A 185 1.59 5.70 -15.87
C GLU A 185 0.95 6.97 -15.31
N TRP A 186 -0.40 6.92 -15.20
CA TRP A 186 -1.19 7.95 -14.54
C TRP A 186 -1.78 7.38 -13.26
N THR A 187 -1.71 8.11 -12.16
CA THR A 187 -2.27 7.86 -10.84
C THR A 187 -1.52 6.88 -9.94
N HIS A 188 -1.14 5.68 -10.36
CA HIS A 188 -0.49 4.67 -9.52
C HIS A 188 -1.28 4.42 -8.22
N ALA A 189 -2.52 3.91 -8.37
CA ALA A 189 -3.34 3.53 -7.22
C ALA A 189 -2.62 2.45 -6.41
N ASN A 190 -2.38 2.70 -5.11
CA ASN A 190 -1.54 1.83 -4.29
C ASN A 190 -2.19 1.34 -3.00
N SER A 191 -3.43 1.74 -2.73
CA SER A 191 -4.26 1.10 -1.71
C SER A 191 -5.73 1.17 -2.08
N LEU A 192 -6.47 0.14 -1.67
CA LEU A 192 -7.90 -0.02 -1.85
C LEU A 192 -8.51 -0.53 -0.55
N ALA A 193 -9.46 0.20 0.00
CA ALA A 193 -10.18 -0.16 1.22
C ALA A 193 -11.67 0.10 1.05
N LEU A 194 -12.52 -0.49 1.90
CA LEU A 194 -13.92 -0.11 2.01
C LEU A 194 -14.09 0.93 3.11
N THR A 195 -14.96 1.91 2.84
CA THR A 195 -15.52 2.75 3.88
C THR A 195 -16.60 1.99 4.66
N ARG A 196 -17.06 2.57 5.76
CA ARG A 196 -18.16 2.00 6.56
C ARG A 196 -19.48 1.88 5.79
N ASP A 197 -19.65 2.74 4.79
CA ASP A 197 -20.85 2.78 3.93
C ASP A 197 -20.71 1.85 2.70
N GLY A 198 -19.57 1.15 2.56
CA GLY A 198 -19.28 0.24 1.47
C GLY A 198 -18.70 0.92 0.22
N ASP A 199 -18.39 2.21 0.29
CA ASP A 199 -17.69 2.93 -0.77
C ASP A 199 -16.21 2.54 -0.84
N TRP A 200 -15.56 2.85 -1.94
CA TRP A 200 -14.13 2.58 -2.09
C TRP A 200 -13.29 3.76 -1.62
N LEU A 201 -12.31 3.49 -0.77
CA LEU A 201 -11.28 4.43 -0.38
C LEU A 201 -9.98 4.07 -1.11
N ILE A 202 -9.50 4.98 -1.96
CA ILE A 202 -8.38 4.74 -2.88
C ILE A 202 -7.28 5.77 -2.61
N SER A 203 -6.02 5.34 -2.65
CA SER A 203 -4.85 6.22 -2.65
C SER A 203 -4.20 6.21 -4.02
N PHE A 204 -4.15 7.38 -4.68
CA PHE A 204 -3.48 7.62 -5.95
C PHE A 204 -2.13 8.29 -5.70
N ARG A 205 -1.05 7.52 -5.78
CA ARG A 205 0.30 7.94 -5.38
C ARG A 205 0.84 9.10 -6.20
N LEU A 206 0.76 9.01 -7.53
CA LEU A 206 1.41 9.98 -8.41
C LEU A 206 0.71 11.33 -8.47
N THR A 207 -0.56 11.38 -8.12
CA THR A 207 -1.35 12.62 -8.01
C THR A 207 -1.41 13.15 -6.57
N ASN A 208 -0.78 12.45 -5.61
CA ASN A 208 -0.83 12.79 -4.18
C ASN A 208 -2.26 12.88 -3.63
N THR A 209 -3.17 12.06 -4.14
CA THR A 209 -4.60 12.13 -3.84
C THR A 209 -5.08 10.90 -3.10
N VAL A 210 -5.90 11.10 -2.08
CA VAL A 210 -6.75 10.06 -1.47
C VAL A 210 -8.19 10.42 -1.75
N ALA A 211 -9.00 9.42 -2.12
CA ALA A 211 -10.37 9.65 -2.55
C ALA A 211 -11.34 8.60 -2.02
N ILE A 212 -12.58 9.03 -1.74
CA ILE A 212 -13.73 8.15 -1.52
C ILE A 212 -14.56 8.16 -2.80
N VAL A 213 -14.79 6.98 -3.35
CA VAL A 213 -15.55 6.72 -4.58
C VAL A 213 -16.83 5.98 -4.22
N ASP A 214 -17.96 6.49 -4.65
CA ASP A 214 -19.25 5.80 -4.55
C ASP A 214 -19.20 4.48 -5.31
N ALA A 215 -19.33 3.36 -4.62
CA ALA A 215 -19.21 2.03 -5.21
C ALA A 215 -20.31 1.69 -6.22
N THR A 216 -21.44 2.44 -6.22
CA THR A 216 -22.58 2.23 -7.13
C THR A 216 -22.45 3.06 -8.41
N THR A 217 -22.03 4.32 -8.28
CA THR A 217 -22.01 5.27 -9.39
C THR A 217 -20.61 5.48 -9.98
N GLY A 218 -19.56 5.11 -9.23
CA GLY A 218 -18.16 5.38 -9.59
C GLY A 218 -17.74 6.84 -9.39
N ALA A 219 -18.63 7.71 -8.89
CA ALA A 219 -18.35 9.13 -8.70
C ALA A 219 -17.53 9.39 -7.43
N PHE A 220 -16.68 10.40 -7.46
CA PHE A 220 -15.96 10.84 -6.26
C PHE A 220 -16.92 11.52 -5.27
N LYS A 221 -16.98 11.02 -4.05
CA LYS A 221 -17.65 11.66 -2.90
C LYS A 221 -16.73 12.63 -2.16
N TRP A 222 -15.43 12.36 -2.18
CA TRP A 222 -14.42 13.15 -1.52
C TRP A 222 -13.05 12.91 -2.20
N LYS A 223 -12.26 13.99 -2.31
CA LYS A 223 -10.86 13.96 -2.77
C LYS A 223 -10.05 14.92 -1.90
N TRP A 224 -8.86 14.48 -1.49
CA TRP A 224 -7.97 15.28 -0.66
C TRP A 224 -6.52 14.88 -0.88
N GLY A 225 -5.59 15.81 -0.63
CA GLY A 225 -4.17 15.49 -0.56
C GLY A 225 -3.25 16.42 -1.36
N PRO A 226 -3.55 16.83 -2.62
CA PRO A 226 -2.66 17.71 -3.38
C PRO A 226 -2.23 18.93 -2.57
N GLY A 227 -0.91 19.20 -2.57
CA GLY A 227 -0.31 20.27 -1.76
C GLY A 227 -0.03 19.93 -0.29
N THR A 228 -0.62 18.84 0.23
CA THR A 228 -0.44 18.39 1.63
C THR A 228 0.29 17.06 1.71
N LEU A 229 -0.11 16.09 0.89
CA LEU A 229 0.49 14.75 0.81
C LEU A 229 1.61 14.68 -0.21
N SER A 230 2.44 13.66 -0.08
CA SER A 230 3.52 13.40 -1.01
C SER A 230 3.80 11.89 -1.13
N HIS A 231 3.21 11.26 -2.17
CA HIS A 231 3.38 9.85 -2.52
C HIS A 231 2.90 8.87 -1.43
N GLN A 232 1.76 9.16 -0.82
CA GLN A 232 1.16 8.42 0.29
C GLN A 232 0.77 6.98 -0.08
N HIS A 233 0.57 6.15 0.97
CA HIS A 233 0.14 4.75 0.91
C HIS A 233 -0.89 4.43 2.01
N ALA A 234 -1.54 3.27 1.87
CA ALA A 234 -2.30 2.58 2.92
C ALA A 234 -3.41 3.41 3.59
N ALA A 235 -4.24 4.10 2.78
CA ALA A 235 -5.38 4.83 3.29
C ALA A 235 -6.46 3.87 3.83
N LYS A 236 -6.94 4.10 5.07
CA LYS A 236 -8.00 3.33 5.72
C LYS A 236 -8.97 4.25 6.45
N GLN A 237 -10.27 3.99 6.36
CA GLN A 237 -11.25 4.72 7.16
C GLN A 237 -11.34 4.13 8.56
N LEU A 238 -11.27 4.99 9.57
CA LEU A 238 -11.42 4.64 10.98
C LEU A 238 -12.89 4.59 11.40
N ALA A 239 -13.16 4.00 12.58
CA ALA A 239 -14.50 3.98 13.16
C ALA A 239 -15.10 5.38 13.41
N SER A 240 -14.26 6.41 13.57
CA SER A 240 -14.67 7.82 13.66
C SER A 240 -15.23 8.39 12.35
N GLY A 241 -14.94 7.73 11.21
CA GLY A 241 -15.18 8.24 9.87
C GLY A 241 -13.96 8.97 9.29
N ASN A 242 -12.95 9.26 10.09
CA ASN A 242 -11.70 9.86 9.63
C ASN A 242 -10.90 8.88 8.77
N VAL A 243 -9.96 9.39 7.98
CA VAL A 243 -9.06 8.60 7.14
C VAL A 243 -7.65 8.64 7.72
N LEU A 244 -7.11 7.47 8.04
CA LEU A 244 -5.72 7.27 8.46
C LEU A 244 -4.91 6.83 7.24
N LEU A 245 -3.70 7.40 7.05
CA LEU A 245 -2.83 7.07 5.94
C LEU A 245 -1.35 7.31 6.26
N PHE A 246 -0.47 6.65 5.51
CA PHE A 246 0.97 6.83 5.57
C PHE A 246 1.41 7.81 4.46
N ASP A 247 1.84 9.03 4.85
CA ASP A 247 2.39 10.03 3.93
C ASP A 247 3.91 9.85 3.81
N ASN A 248 4.36 9.23 2.73
CA ASN A 248 5.77 8.89 2.54
C ASN A 248 6.68 10.12 2.48
N GLY A 249 6.17 11.24 1.99
CA GLY A 249 6.94 12.49 1.93
C GLY A 249 8.03 12.51 0.85
N CYS A 250 8.02 11.56 -0.08
CA CYS A 250 8.86 11.55 -1.26
C CYS A 250 8.45 12.70 -2.19
N HIS A 251 9.41 13.47 -2.70
CA HIS A 251 9.15 14.65 -3.53
C HIS A 251 8.40 15.79 -2.81
N ARG A 252 8.43 15.83 -1.48
CA ARG A 252 7.83 16.92 -0.70
C ARG A 252 8.45 18.26 -1.07
N ARG A 253 7.60 19.24 -1.38
CA ARG A 253 8.03 20.59 -1.75
C ARG A 253 8.12 21.50 -0.53
N GLY A 254 9.16 22.32 -0.47
CA GLY A 254 9.31 23.33 0.57
C GLY A 254 9.73 22.81 1.94
N ALA A 255 10.03 21.52 2.07
CA ALA A 255 10.53 20.89 3.29
C ALA A 255 11.45 19.71 2.94
N PRO A 256 12.29 19.23 3.86
CA PRO A 256 13.01 17.97 3.69
C PRO A 256 12.05 16.79 3.45
N SER A 257 12.52 15.75 2.77
CA SER A 257 11.76 14.50 2.67
C SER A 257 11.76 13.79 4.02
N TYR A 258 10.59 13.51 4.56
CA TYR A 258 10.36 12.71 5.76
C TYR A 258 8.98 12.08 5.68
N SER A 259 8.80 10.95 6.33
CA SER A 259 7.49 10.29 6.42
C SER A 259 6.72 10.72 7.66
N ARG A 260 5.41 10.63 7.55
CA ARG A 260 4.48 10.81 8.67
C ARG A 260 3.25 9.94 8.48
N VAL A 261 2.56 9.66 9.57
CA VAL A 261 1.22 9.07 9.54
C VAL A 261 0.24 10.17 9.91
N VAL A 262 -0.81 10.34 9.12
CA VAL A 262 -1.81 11.38 9.35
C VAL A 262 -3.21 10.79 9.43
N GLU A 263 -4.03 11.36 10.31
CA GLU A 263 -5.47 11.14 10.37
C GLU A 263 -6.16 12.44 9.95
N VAL A 264 -6.99 12.38 8.90
CA VAL A 264 -7.73 13.52 8.35
C VAL A 264 -9.23 13.33 8.52
N ASP A 265 -9.95 14.38 8.90
CA ASP A 265 -11.41 14.41 8.89
C ASP A 265 -11.92 14.80 7.49
N PRO A 266 -12.60 13.89 6.75
CA PRO A 266 -13.09 14.18 5.40
C PRO A 266 -14.15 15.31 5.34
N ARG A 267 -14.77 15.64 6.47
CA ARG A 267 -15.81 16.70 6.55
C ARG A 267 -15.21 18.10 6.58
N THR A 268 -14.01 18.23 7.16
CA THR A 268 -13.32 19.52 7.33
C THR A 268 -12.05 19.64 6.51
N ASN A 269 -11.51 18.50 6.03
CA ASN A 269 -10.20 18.39 5.40
C ASN A 269 -9.03 18.75 6.34
N GLU A 270 -9.25 18.72 7.65
CA GLU A 270 -8.22 19.02 8.65
C GLU A 270 -7.51 17.75 9.11
N ILE A 271 -6.19 17.84 9.29
CA ILE A 271 -5.41 16.80 9.95
C ILE A 271 -5.69 16.90 11.44
N VAL A 272 -6.34 15.88 12.01
CA VAL A 272 -6.75 15.84 13.42
C VAL A 272 -5.73 15.12 14.30
N TRP A 273 -4.87 14.29 13.71
CA TRP A 273 -3.75 13.64 14.37
C TRP A 273 -2.61 13.40 13.38
N GLU A 274 -1.37 13.50 13.85
CA GLU A 274 -0.17 13.26 13.07
C GLU A 274 0.89 12.60 13.95
N TYR A 275 1.59 11.60 13.41
CA TYR A 275 2.86 11.11 13.93
C TYR A 275 3.97 11.43 12.93
N ALA A 276 4.99 12.12 13.37
CA ALA A 276 6.27 12.29 12.70
C ALA A 276 7.37 12.15 13.77
N ASP A 277 8.54 11.64 13.39
CA ASP A 277 9.66 11.57 14.33
C ASP A 277 10.19 13.01 14.61
N PRO A 278 10.48 13.36 15.86
CA PRO A 278 11.09 14.66 16.20
C PRO A 278 12.40 14.93 15.43
N THR A 279 13.14 13.87 15.10
CA THR A 279 14.26 13.92 14.16
C THR A 279 13.77 13.50 12.78
N LEU A 280 13.28 14.42 11.97
CA LEU A 280 12.52 14.15 10.73
C LEU A 280 13.14 13.04 9.85
N LEU A 281 14.49 13.05 9.71
CA LEU A 281 15.19 12.05 8.88
C LEU A 281 15.29 10.66 9.52
N ALA A 282 14.91 10.51 10.80
CA ALA A 282 14.92 9.22 11.49
C ALA A 282 13.69 8.36 11.12
N PHE A 283 12.67 8.96 10.51
CA PHE A 283 11.50 8.28 10.00
C PHE A 283 11.26 8.67 8.54
N TYR A 284 11.77 7.84 7.63
CA TYR A 284 11.61 8.07 6.20
C TYR A 284 11.57 6.78 5.39
N SER A 285 10.45 6.55 4.75
CA SER A 285 10.26 5.47 3.78
C SER A 285 9.71 6.05 2.48
N PHE A 286 10.54 6.12 1.47
CA PHE A 286 10.21 6.77 0.19
C PHE A 286 9.21 5.97 -0.66
N MET A 287 8.95 4.73 -0.31
CA MET A 287 8.01 3.82 -0.99
C MET A 287 7.40 2.83 -0.01
N VAL A 288 6.38 2.08 -0.46
CA VAL A 288 5.64 1.09 0.31
C VAL A 288 5.19 1.66 1.65
N SER A 289 5.14 0.86 2.71
CA SER A 289 4.74 1.30 4.05
C SER A 289 3.24 1.25 4.31
N GLY A 290 2.88 1.33 5.57
CA GLY A 290 1.48 1.31 5.97
C GLY A 290 1.28 1.68 7.43
N CYS A 291 0.02 1.85 7.80
CA CYS A 291 -0.37 2.13 9.17
C CYS A 291 -1.74 1.52 9.48
N GLU A 292 -1.96 1.20 10.74
CA GLU A 292 -3.21 0.64 11.24
C GLU A 292 -3.52 1.15 12.64
N ARG A 293 -4.72 1.68 12.86
CA ARG A 293 -5.19 2.03 14.19
C ARG A 293 -5.64 0.77 14.91
N LEU A 294 -5.03 0.50 16.05
CA LEU A 294 -5.30 -0.65 16.88
C LEU A 294 -6.50 -0.40 17.83
N PRO A 295 -7.18 -1.46 18.32
CA PRO A 295 -8.33 -1.31 19.18
C PRO A 295 -8.10 -0.55 20.50
N ASN A 296 -6.86 -0.52 21.02
CA ASN A 296 -6.49 0.25 22.20
C ASN A 296 -6.24 1.74 21.93
N GLY A 297 -6.37 2.18 20.65
CA GLY A 297 -6.11 3.56 20.23
C GLY A 297 -4.69 3.81 19.73
N ASN A 298 -3.76 2.88 19.93
CA ASN A 298 -2.41 2.97 19.38
C ASN A 298 -2.42 2.82 17.85
N THR A 299 -1.31 3.19 17.22
CA THR A 299 -1.15 3.04 15.76
C THR A 299 0.06 2.16 15.49
N LEU A 300 -0.15 1.01 14.83
CA LEU A 300 0.92 0.21 14.26
C LEU A 300 1.38 0.85 12.95
N ILE A 301 2.67 1.03 12.80
CA ILE A 301 3.29 1.68 11.64
C ILE A 301 4.34 0.75 11.04
N THR A 302 4.28 0.58 9.73
CA THR A 302 5.28 -0.14 8.95
C THR A 302 6.12 0.85 8.16
N GLU A 303 7.38 1.02 8.52
CA GLU A 303 8.38 1.76 7.75
C GLU A 303 9.05 0.79 6.78
N GLY A 304 8.41 0.60 5.61
CA GLY A 304 8.70 -0.52 4.72
C GLY A 304 10.10 -0.51 4.12
N ALA A 305 10.66 0.66 3.76
CA ALA A 305 12.00 0.75 3.18
C ALA A 305 13.11 0.33 4.14
N SER A 306 12.87 0.43 5.44
CA SER A 306 13.83 0.06 6.50
C SER A 306 13.52 -1.30 7.14
N GLY A 307 12.35 -1.90 6.85
CA GLY A 307 11.87 -3.13 7.49
C GLY A 307 11.54 -2.95 8.97
N ARG A 308 11.23 -1.73 9.40
CA ARG A 308 10.86 -1.40 10.77
C ARG A 308 9.35 -1.41 10.93
N LEU A 309 8.85 -2.14 11.93
CA LEU A 309 7.46 -2.12 12.39
C LEU A 309 7.46 -1.56 13.81
N PHE A 310 6.60 -0.60 14.10
CA PHE A 310 6.56 -0.03 15.43
C PHE A 310 5.15 0.46 15.78
N GLU A 311 4.85 0.47 17.08
CA GLU A 311 3.57 0.90 17.62
C GLU A 311 3.76 2.21 18.39
N VAL A 312 2.88 3.17 18.15
CA VAL A 312 2.87 4.45 18.85
C VAL A 312 1.52 4.69 19.54
N THR A 313 1.55 5.31 20.71
CA THR A 313 0.32 5.74 21.41
C THR A 313 -0.34 6.93 20.72
N ALA A 314 -1.56 7.29 21.15
CA ALA A 314 -2.23 8.52 20.71
C ALA A 314 -1.38 9.78 21.01
N GLU A 315 -0.59 9.75 22.09
CA GLU A 315 0.36 10.80 22.51
C GLU A 315 1.68 10.76 21.73
N ARG A 316 1.82 9.85 20.75
CA ARG A 316 2.99 9.70 19.85
C ARG A 316 4.23 9.09 20.51
N GLU A 317 4.05 8.37 21.60
CA GLU A 317 5.13 7.62 22.25
C GLU A 317 5.31 6.27 21.56
N VAL A 318 6.54 5.92 21.18
CA VAL A 318 6.86 4.57 20.66
C VAL A 318 6.82 3.59 21.84
N VAL A 319 5.99 2.53 21.72
CA VAL A 319 5.78 1.54 22.79
C VAL A 319 6.18 0.12 22.38
N TRP A 320 6.37 -0.13 21.10
CA TRP A 320 6.89 -1.38 20.57
C TRP A 320 7.68 -1.11 19.29
N GLU A 321 8.78 -1.83 19.08
CA GLU A 321 9.56 -1.74 17.87
C GLU A 321 10.17 -3.09 17.52
N TYR A 322 9.98 -3.48 16.27
CA TYR A 322 10.54 -4.69 15.68
C TYR A 322 11.18 -4.36 14.33
N VAL A 323 12.40 -4.84 14.13
CA VAL A 323 13.10 -4.69 12.85
C VAL A 323 13.22 -6.06 12.19
N SER A 324 12.65 -6.18 10.99
CA SER A 324 12.65 -7.42 10.22
C SER A 324 14.09 -7.92 9.98
N PRO A 325 14.39 -9.18 10.33
CA PRO A 325 15.68 -9.78 9.99
C PRO A 325 15.77 -10.22 8.52
N TRP A 326 14.61 -10.26 7.82
CA TRP A 326 14.54 -10.67 6.43
C TRP A 326 14.71 -9.46 5.52
N THR A 327 15.90 -9.34 4.94
CA THR A 327 16.22 -8.32 3.95
C THR A 327 16.41 -8.99 2.60
N LEU A 328 15.92 -8.35 1.55
CA LEU A 328 16.11 -8.81 0.17
C LEU A 328 17.15 -7.93 -0.53
N PRO A 329 17.85 -8.47 -1.54
CA PRO A 329 18.72 -7.66 -2.38
C PRO A 329 17.95 -6.48 -2.96
N SER A 330 18.43 -5.26 -2.72
CA SER A 330 17.85 -4.06 -3.29
C SER A 330 17.99 -4.05 -4.81
N THR A 331 16.95 -3.64 -5.53
CA THR A 331 17.04 -3.36 -6.96
C THR A 331 17.88 -2.12 -7.26
N PHE A 332 18.24 -1.34 -6.24
CA PHE A 332 19.02 -0.10 -6.35
C PHE A 332 20.51 -0.29 -6.09
N GLY A 333 21.01 -1.52 -6.02
CA GLY A 333 22.42 -1.83 -5.87
C GLY A 333 22.69 -3.04 -4.96
N PRO A 334 23.93 -3.53 -4.89
CA PRO A 334 24.24 -4.63 -4.02
C PRO A 334 24.02 -4.23 -2.56
N THR A 335 23.07 -4.87 -1.91
CA THR A 335 22.98 -4.84 -0.44
C THR A 335 24.20 -5.58 0.10
N PRO A 336 24.94 -5.01 1.06
CA PRO A 336 25.94 -5.80 1.75
C PRO A 336 25.28 -7.01 2.40
N ALA A 337 25.82 -8.18 2.13
CA ALA A 337 25.43 -9.41 2.81
C ALA A 337 25.69 -9.31 4.32
#